data_110385d85df56a742707103d013ac485
#
_entry.id   110385d85df56a742707103d013ac485
#
_cell.length_a   1.000
_cell.length_b   1.000
_cell.length_c   1.000
_cell.angle_alpha   90.00
_cell.angle_beta   90.00
_cell.angle_gamma   90.00
#
_symmetry.space_group_name_H-M   'P 1'
#
loop_
_entity.id
_entity.type
_entity.pdbx_description
1 polymer ?
#
loop_
_entity_poly.entity_id
_entity_poly.type
_entity_poly.pdbx_seq_one_letter_code
_entity_poly.pdbx_strand_id
1 'polypeptide(L)'
;MGIIAKQSIQGTIVTYLGVAVGFVTTFFVLTRFLSAEEIGLSRVLIDAATLFIGLAQLGTSSSIIRFYPHFRNKEQGTKSQDDHGFFFWTLIVPLVGFALFTAIYCACHEPLSRWFGEKSPLFVEYYYMVLPMAFFMLYQTIFETNANVRMHIVVPRAVRELITRIGLLVVYLLYAFECLTINGFVVALCGVYAVAMLCNMGYLFSLGEIALRPDWEFLRNNRLLIRQYLLYTGFLLISAVASVLAPTLSSFFITAEMGLNYTGIFAIATYIAVMVSIPYRSMT
;
A
#
# COMPACT_ATOMS: atom_id res chain seq x y z
N MET A 1 0.05 -23.64 -22.42
CA MET A 1 -0.08 -23.09 -21.06
C MET A 1 -1.22 -22.08 -21.04
N GLY A 2 -2.14 -22.17 -20.08
CA GLY A 2 -3.25 -21.21 -19.97
C GLY A 2 -2.74 -19.82 -19.61
N ILE A 3 -3.52 -18.78 -19.93
CA ILE A 3 -3.19 -17.37 -19.67
C ILE A 3 -2.83 -17.15 -18.18
N ILE A 4 -3.56 -17.79 -17.29
CA ILE A 4 -3.34 -17.70 -15.81
C ILE A 4 -1.96 -18.25 -15.44
N ALA A 5 -1.55 -19.41 -15.96
CA ALA A 5 -0.25 -19.99 -15.65
C ALA A 5 0.91 -19.09 -16.13
N LYS A 6 0.78 -18.48 -17.33
CA LYS A 6 1.76 -17.53 -17.85
C LYS A 6 1.89 -16.30 -16.96
N GLN A 7 0.77 -15.71 -16.57
CA GLN A 7 0.77 -14.52 -15.69
C GLN A 7 1.31 -14.84 -14.29
N SER A 8 1.02 -16.02 -13.76
CA SER A 8 1.55 -16.46 -12.46
C SER A 8 3.07 -16.59 -12.50
N ILE A 9 3.62 -17.25 -13.54
CA ILE A 9 5.08 -17.37 -13.70
C ILE A 9 5.74 -16.01 -13.86
N GLN A 10 5.19 -15.14 -14.71
CA GLN A 10 5.71 -13.78 -14.88
C GLN A 10 5.66 -12.98 -13.57
N GLY A 11 4.55 -13.06 -12.83
CA GLY A 11 4.42 -12.42 -11.53
C GLY A 11 5.43 -12.93 -10.50
N THR A 12 5.73 -14.24 -10.51
CA THR A 12 6.74 -14.85 -9.64
C THR A 12 8.14 -14.33 -9.98
N ILE A 13 8.51 -14.28 -11.26
CA ILE A 13 9.80 -13.74 -11.70
C ILE A 13 9.95 -12.28 -11.25
N VAL A 14 8.93 -11.46 -11.44
CA VAL A 14 8.91 -10.06 -11.00
C VAL A 14 9.11 -9.96 -9.48
N THR A 15 8.48 -10.81 -8.70
CA THR A 15 8.65 -10.83 -7.24
C THR A 15 10.09 -11.17 -6.84
N TYR A 16 10.71 -12.19 -7.46
CA TYR A 16 12.11 -12.53 -7.16
C TYR A 16 13.09 -11.43 -7.56
N LEU A 17 12.87 -10.77 -8.69
CA LEU A 17 13.67 -9.60 -9.09
C LEU A 17 13.53 -8.46 -8.07
N GLY A 18 12.31 -8.19 -7.63
CA GLY A 18 12.06 -7.19 -6.58
C GLY A 18 12.75 -7.54 -5.26
N VAL A 19 12.77 -8.81 -4.88
CA VAL A 19 13.50 -9.29 -3.69
C VAL A 19 15.01 -9.06 -3.85
N ALA A 20 15.58 -9.35 -5.02
CA ALA A 20 16.99 -9.11 -5.29
C ALA A 20 17.34 -7.61 -5.16
N VAL A 21 16.51 -6.72 -5.71
CA VAL A 21 16.67 -5.26 -5.53
C VAL A 21 16.60 -4.89 -4.04
N GLY A 22 15.60 -5.40 -3.31
CA GLY A 22 15.47 -5.14 -1.88
C GLY A 22 16.67 -5.65 -1.07
N PHE A 23 17.25 -6.79 -1.44
CA PHE A 23 18.46 -7.32 -0.83
C PHE A 23 19.65 -6.36 -1.02
N VAL A 24 19.87 -5.93 -2.27
CA VAL A 24 20.93 -4.96 -2.58
C VAL A 24 20.71 -3.66 -1.80
N THR A 25 19.48 -3.15 -1.77
CA THR A 25 19.14 -1.93 -1.02
C THR A 25 19.47 -2.08 0.46
N THR A 26 19.02 -3.16 1.08
CA THR A 26 19.16 -3.34 2.54
C THR A 26 20.63 -3.60 2.92
N PHE A 27 21.30 -4.55 2.26
CA PHE A 27 22.63 -4.99 2.69
C PHE A 27 23.77 -4.13 2.19
N PHE A 28 23.63 -3.47 1.04
CA PHE A 28 24.74 -2.69 0.48
C PHE A 28 24.55 -1.19 0.60
N VAL A 29 23.31 -0.72 0.67
CA VAL A 29 23.04 0.72 0.75
C VAL A 29 22.67 1.14 2.17
N LEU A 30 21.60 0.58 2.74
CA LEU A 30 21.14 1.00 4.06
C LEU A 30 22.21 0.80 5.14
N THR A 31 22.78 -0.40 5.22
CA THR A 31 23.74 -0.71 6.29
C THR A 31 25.09 0.00 6.15
N ARG A 32 25.43 0.48 4.95
CA ARG A 32 26.73 1.11 4.68
C ARG A 32 26.71 2.63 4.74
N PHE A 33 25.60 3.25 4.33
CA PHE A 33 25.55 4.68 4.11
C PHE A 33 24.56 5.42 5.02
N LEU A 34 23.55 4.74 5.58
CA LEU A 34 22.57 5.36 6.45
C LEU A 34 22.81 4.99 7.91
N SER A 35 22.54 5.95 8.80
CA SER A 35 22.51 5.71 10.24
C SER A 35 21.31 4.83 10.61
N ALA A 36 21.40 4.14 11.75
CA ALA A 36 20.28 3.33 12.25
C ALA A 36 19.03 4.17 12.52
N GLU A 37 19.21 5.43 12.88
CA GLU A 37 18.10 6.38 13.12
C GLU A 37 17.34 6.73 11.83
N GLU A 38 18.04 6.98 10.75
CA GLU A 38 17.46 7.28 9.43
C GLU A 38 16.74 6.07 8.84
N ILE A 39 17.31 4.88 9.02
CA ILE A 39 16.66 3.61 8.64
C ILE A 39 15.39 3.44 9.48
N GLY A 40 15.46 3.70 10.79
CA GLY A 40 14.33 3.63 11.70
C GLY A 40 13.21 4.61 11.32
N LEU A 41 13.57 5.86 10.97
CA LEU A 41 12.62 6.88 10.52
C LEU A 41 11.88 6.40 9.27
N SER A 42 12.60 5.99 8.23
CA SER A 42 11.99 5.51 6.99
C SER A 42 11.06 4.32 7.26
N ARG A 43 11.48 3.40 8.13
CA ARG A 43 10.70 2.21 8.49
C ARG A 43 9.42 2.58 9.22
N VAL A 44 9.48 3.40 10.27
CA VAL A 44 8.29 3.75 11.06
C VAL A 44 7.29 4.58 10.25
N LEU A 45 7.75 5.44 9.35
CA LEU A 45 6.86 6.18 8.45
C LEU A 45 6.09 5.24 7.50
N ILE A 46 6.79 4.26 6.92
CA ILE A 46 6.17 3.25 6.04
C ILE A 46 5.20 2.35 6.84
N ASP A 47 5.59 1.91 8.04
CA ASP A 47 4.74 1.09 8.90
C ASP A 47 3.50 1.86 9.37
N ALA A 48 3.63 3.15 9.72
CA ALA A 48 2.52 4.04 10.06
C ALA A 48 1.57 4.22 8.87
N ALA A 49 2.10 4.50 7.68
CA ALA A 49 1.29 4.59 6.47
C ALA A 49 0.56 3.27 6.17
N THR A 50 1.23 2.13 6.34
CA THR A 50 0.65 0.79 6.12
C THR A 50 -0.48 0.50 7.10
N LEU A 51 -0.30 0.84 8.38
CA LEU A 51 -1.37 0.73 9.39
C LEU A 51 -2.56 1.62 9.02
N PHE A 52 -2.29 2.86 8.64
CA PHE A 52 -3.31 3.81 8.21
C PHE A 52 -4.13 3.27 7.03
N ILE A 53 -3.48 2.67 6.03
CA ILE A 53 -4.15 2.05 4.88
C ILE A 53 -5.05 0.90 5.32
N GLY A 54 -4.57 0.04 6.21
CA GLY A 54 -5.35 -1.08 6.75
C GLY A 54 -6.69 -0.63 7.32
N LEU A 55 -6.70 0.55 7.96
CA LEU A 55 -7.91 1.18 8.50
C LEU A 55 -8.72 1.91 7.41
N ALA A 56 -8.07 2.77 6.65
CA ALA A 56 -8.70 3.69 5.70
C ALA A 56 -9.36 2.99 4.50
N GLN A 57 -8.82 1.85 4.05
CA GLN A 57 -9.42 1.10 2.94
C GLN A 57 -10.79 0.50 3.27
N LEU A 58 -11.20 0.42 4.55
CA LEU A 58 -12.49 -0.12 5.00
C LEU A 58 -12.81 -1.52 4.39
N GLY A 59 -11.80 -2.37 4.16
CA GLY A 59 -11.97 -3.68 3.53
C GLY A 59 -12.29 -3.65 2.03
N THR A 60 -12.15 -2.50 1.37
CA THR A 60 -12.50 -2.31 -0.04
C THR A 60 -11.76 -3.27 -0.97
N SER A 61 -10.46 -3.51 -0.77
CA SER A 61 -9.68 -4.41 -1.64
C SER A 61 -10.26 -5.82 -1.70
N SER A 62 -10.64 -6.41 -0.56
CA SER A 62 -11.26 -7.73 -0.53
C SER A 62 -12.68 -7.72 -1.08
N SER A 63 -13.41 -6.62 -0.86
CA SER A 63 -14.76 -6.43 -1.41
C SER A 63 -14.74 -6.31 -2.93
N ILE A 64 -13.74 -5.66 -3.52
CA ILE A 64 -13.54 -5.60 -4.97
C ILE A 64 -13.42 -7.02 -5.53
N ILE A 65 -12.56 -7.85 -4.97
CA ILE A 65 -12.33 -9.22 -5.46
C ILE A 65 -13.62 -10.05 -5.43
N ARG A 66 -14.42 -9.91 -4.38
CA ARG A 66 -15.64 -10.71 -4.21
C ARG A 66 -16.82 -10.22 -5.04
N PHE A 67 -17.02 -8.91 -5.10
CA PHE A 67 -18.25 -8.35 -5.68
C PHE A 67 -18.09 -7.93 -7.15
N TYR A 68 -16.90 -7.68 -7.66
CA TYR A 68 -16.67 -7.33 -9.05
C TYR A 68 -17.40 -8.24 -10.07
N PRO A 69 -17.42 -9.59 -9.91
CA PRO A 69 -18.13 -10.46 -10.84
C PRO A 69 -19.65 -10.23 -10.87
N HIS A 70 -20.25 -9.65 -9.81
CA HIS A 70 -21.69 -9.38 -9.74
C HIS A 70 -22.09 -8.06 -10.43
N PHE A 71 -21.12 -7.15 -10.58
CA PHE A 71 -21.30 -5.87 -11.26
C PHE A 71 -20.91 -5.93 -12.73
N ARG A 72 -20.21 -6.97 -13.15
CA ARG A 72 -19.79 -7.14 -14.54
C ARG A 72 -20.94 -7.66 -15.38
N ASN A 73 -21.37 -6.87 -16.40
CA ASN A 73 -22.34 -7.32 -17.38
C ASN A 73 -21.81 -8.51 -18.18
N LYS A 74 -22.58 -9.62 -18.21
CA LYS A 74 -22.26 -10.82 -18.99
C LYS A 74 -22.87 -10.80 -20.41
N GLU A 75 -23.39 -9.69 -20.86
CA GLU A 75 -23.95 -9.60 -22.22
C GLU A 75 -22.85 -9.77 -23.26
N GLN A 76 -22.89 -10.93 -23.88
CA GLN A 76 -21.99 -11.34 -24.95
C GLN A 76 -22.20 -10.41 -26.15
N GLY A 77 -21.19 -9.60 -26.47
CA GLY A 77 -21.12 -8.94 -27.76
C GLY A 77 -20.85 -7.43 -27.79
N THR A 78 -20.94 -6.72 -26.67
CA THR A 78 -20.65 -5.28 -26.65
C THR A 78 -19.25 -5.03 -26.07
N LYS A 79 -18.39 -4.30 -26.80
CA LYS A 79 -17.02 -3.95 -26.39
C LYS A 79 -16.92 -3.02 -25.17
N SER A 80 -18.02 -2.49 -24.68
CA SER A 80 -18.07 -1.71 -23.44
C SER A 80 -18.38 -2.67 -22.28
N GLN A 81 -17.35 -3.08 -21.55
CA GLN A 81 -17.52 -3.76 -20.27
C GLN A 81 -17.99 -2.70 -19.26
N ASP A 82 -19.29 -2.48 -19.22
CA ASP A 82 -19.91 -1.58 -18.25
C ASP A 82 -19.95 -2.31 -16.90
N ASP A 83 -19.25 -1.78 -15.91
CA ASP A 83 -19.21 -2.31 -14.55
C ASP A 83 -20.25 -1.62 -13.65
N HIS A 84 -21.31 -1.05 -14.23
CA HIS A 84 -22.38 -0.30 -13.54
C HIS A 84 -21.84 0.76 -12.56
N GLY A 85 -20.67 1.35 -12.88
CA GLY A 85 -20.03 2.35 -12.02
C GLY A 85 -19.41 1.77 -10.74
N PHE A 86 -19.17 0.46 -10.67
CA PHE A 86 -18.53 -0.16 -9.51
C PHE A 86 -17.16 0.46 -9.22
N PHE A 87 -16.39 0.77 -10.25
CA PHE A 87 -15.10 1.43 -10.12
C PHE A 87 -15.20 2.77 -9.38
N PHE A 88 -16.21 3.59 -9.66
CA PHE A 88 -16.44 4.84 -8.93
C PHE A 88 -16.56 4.61 -7.42
N TRP A 89 -17.30 3.59 -6.99
CA TRP A 89 -17.46 3.27 -5.58
C TRP A 89 -16.18 2.75 -4.94
N THR A 90 -15.36 2.03 -5.70
CA THR A 90 -14.03 1.58 -5.21
C THR A 90 -13.07 2.74 -4.95
N LEU A 91 -13.30 3.92 -5.51
CA LEU A 91 -12.53 5.14 -5.23
C LEU A 91 -13.14 5.94 -4.06
N ILE A 92 -14.47 6.06 -4.01
CA ILE A 92 -15.14 6.92 -3.01
C ILE A 92 -15.11 6.30 -1.61
N VAL A 93 -15.35 4.99 -1.48
CA VAL A 93 -15.38 4.35 -0.15
C VAL A 93 -14.04 4.49 0.59
N PRO A 94 -12.87 4.19 -0.02
CA PRO A 94 -11.58 4.44 0.63
C PRO A 94 -11.29 5.92 0.87
N LEU A 95 -11.80 6.83 0.02
CA LEU A 95 -11.64 8.27 0.22
C LEU A 95 -12.35 8.74 1.49
N VAL A 96 -13.58 8.27 1.70
CA VAL A 96 -14.34 8.56 2.93
C VAL A 96 -13.63 7.96 4.14
N GLY A 97 -13.16 6.72 4.04
CA GLY A 97 -12.36 6.08 5.08
C GLY A 97 -11.08 6.87 5.38
N PHE A 98 -10.36 7.30 4.33
CA PHE A 98 -9.16 8.12 4.48
C PHE A 98 -9.45 9.44 5.20
N ALA A 99 -10.51 10.17 4.79
CA ALA A 99 -10.89 11.42 5.43
C ALA A 99 -11.25 11.22 6.92
N LEU A 100 -12.02 10.16 7.25
CA LEU A 100 -12.39 9.83 8.62
C LEU A 100 -11.14 9.54 9.47
N PHE A 101 -10.27 8.65 9.01
CA PHE A 101 -9.07 8.28 9.77
C PHE A 101 -8.02 9.41 9.80
N THR A 102 -7.98 10.28 8.80
CA THR A 102 -7.16 11.52 8.85
C THR A 102 -7.62 12.43 9.99
N ALA A 103 -8.93 12.61 10.16
CA ALA A 103 -9.45 13.40 11.28
C ALA A 103 -9.06 12.80 12.64
N ILE A 104 -9.17 11.47 12.80
CA ILE A 104 -8.74 10.75 14.00
C ILE A 104 -7.23 10.89 14.21
N TYR A 105 -6.43 10.71 13.15
CA TYR A 105 -4.97 10.81 13.21
C TYR A 105 -4.52 12.21 13.66
N CYS A 106 -5.13 13.25 13.11
CA CYS A 106 -4.85 14.63 13.52
C CYS A 106 -5.27 14.90 14.97
N ALA A 107 -6.40 14.35 15.42
CA ALA A 107 -6.86 14.47 16.81
C ALA A 107 -5.92 13.72 17.79
N CYS A 108 -5.29 12.63 17.36
CA CYS A 108 -4.36 11.85 18.16
C CYS A 108 -2.92 12.42 18.18
N HIS A 109 -2.67 13.56 17.53
CA HIS A 109 -1.32 14.15 17.46
C HIS A 109 -0.70 14.41 18.84
N GLU A 110 -1.42 15.05 19.76
CA GLU A 110 -0.87 15.36 21.08
C GLU A 110 -0.50 14.13 21.91
N PRO A 111 -1.39 13.12 22.10
CA PRO A 111 -1.03 11.93 22.86
C PRO A 111 0.10 11.14 22.22
N LEU A 112 0.13 11.03 20.89
CA LEU A 112 1.20 10.32 20.17
C LEU A 112 2.53 11.10 20.25
N SER A 113 2.49 12.42 20.08
CA SER A 113 3.70 13.27 20.23
C SER A 113 4.31 13.20 21.62
N ARG A 114 3.49 13.07 22.68
CA ARG A 114 4.02 12.85 24.03
C ARG A 114 4.66 11.49 24.20
N TRP A 115 4.05 10.45 23.62
CA TRP A 115 4.56 9.08 23.75
C TRP A 115 5.84 8.86 22.97
N PHE A 116 5.94 9.40 21.74
CA PHE A 116 7.12 9.22 20.87
C PHE A 116 8.17 10.32 21.08
N GLY A 117 7.79 11.49 21.64
CA GLY A 117 8.64 12.68 21.67
C GLY A 117 9.92 12.54 22.49
N GLU A 118 9.91 11.75 23.57
CA GLU A 118 11.08 11.55 24.41
C GLU A 118 12.18 10.72 23.73
N LYS A 119 11.80 9.70 22.96
CA LYS A 119 12.75 8.73 22.37
C LYS A 119 12.91 8.87 20.85
N SER A 120 11.95 9.47 20.19
CA SER A 120 11.91 9.55 18.73
C SER A 120 11.41 10.91 18.23
N PRO A 121 12.08 12.02 18.60
CA PRO A 121 11.63 13.38 18.26
C PRO A 121 11.56 13.58 16.74
N LEU A 122 12.44 12.96 15.98
CA LEU A 122 12.47 13.02 14.53
C LEU A 122 11.20 12.42 13.89
N PHE A 123 10.61 11.37 14.47
CA PHE A 123 9.33 10.85 14.00
C PHE A 123 8.19 11.82 14.22
N VAL A 124 8.20 12.53 15.34
CA VAL A 124 7.16 13.54 15.65
C VAL A 124 7.25 14.73 14.69
N GLU A 125 8.46 15.13 14.28
CA GLU A 125 8.67 16.19 13.28
C GLU A 125 8.04 15.81 11.93
N TYR A 126 8.18 14.54 11.50
CA TYR A 126 7.61 14.07 10.24
C TYR A 126 6.24 13.38 10.38
N TYR A 127 5.57 13.55 11.51
CA TYR A 127 4.28 12.91 11.80
C TYR A 127 3.25 13.07 10.67
N TYR A 128 3.09 14.30 10.18
CA TYR A 128 2.11 14.58 9.12
C TYR A 128 2.49 14.04 7.74
N MET A 129 3.75 13.68 7.51
CA MET A 129 4.18 13.07 6.25
C MET A 129 3.65 11.65 6.05
N VAL A 130 3.16 11.02 7.11
CA VAL A 130 2.43 9.76 7.03
C VAL A 130 1.16 9.89 6.20
N LEU A 131 0.46 11.01 6.25
CA LEU A 131 -0.82 11.22 5.55
C LEU A 131 -0.69 11.18 4.02
N PRO A 132 0.16 12.00 3.36
CA PRO A 132 0.33 11.90 1.91
C PRO A 132 0.90 10.55 1.48
N MET A 133 1.83 9.96 2.26
CA MET A 133 2.36 8.63 1.99
C MET A 133 1.24 7.57 2.02
N ALA A 134 0.40 7.58 3.06
CA ALA A 134 -0.73 6.67 3.19
C ALA A 134 -1.75 6.85 2.06
N PHE A 135 -2.01 8.10 1.63
CA PHE A 135 -2.89 8.38 0.51
C PHE A 135 -2.41 7.72 -0.80
N PHE A 136 -1.14 7.93 -1.14
CA PHE A 136 -0.58 7.35 -2.36
C PHE A 136 -0.53 5.83 -2.32
N MET A 137 -0.14 5.25 -1.20
CA MET A 137 -0.11 3.79 -1.00
C MET A 137 -1.52 3.18 -1.03
N LEU A 138 -2.52 3.86 -0.44
CA LEU A 138 -3.92 3.43 -0.46
C LEU A 138 -4.43 3.31 -1.91
N TYR A 139 -4.30 4.39 -2.69
CA TYR A 139 -4.77 4.38 -4.07
C TYR A 139 -3.94 3.49 -4.98
N GLN A 140 -2.63 3.35 -4.73
CA GLN A 140 -1.82 2.33 -5.41
C GLN A 140 -2.43 0.93 -5.23
N THR A 141 -2.81 0.57 -3.99
CA THR A 141 -3.42 -0.74 -3.67
C THR A 141 -4.80 -0.90 -4.33
N ILE A 142 -5.63 0.16 -4.34
CA ILE A 142 -6.96 0.12 -4.96
C ILE A 142 -6.84 -0.05 -6.49
N PHE A 143 -5.95 0.68 -7.15
CA PHE A 143 -5.72 0.53 -8.59
C PHE A 143 -5.15 -0.84 -8.94
N GLU A 144 -4.19 -1.34 -8.16
CA GLU A 144 -3.67 -2.70 -8.30
C GLU A 144 -4.78 -3.75 -8.19
N THR A 145 -5.65 -3.65 -7.17
CA THR A 145 -6.74 -4.60 -6.96
C THR A 145 -7.75 -4.55 -8.10
N ASN A 146 -8.09 -3.36 -8.59
CA ASN A 146 -8.97 -3.18 -9.74
C ASN A 146 -8.39 -3.77 -11.03
N ALA A 147 -7.10 -3.68 -11.25
CA ALA A 147 -6.43 -4.32 -12.39
C ALA A 147 -6.40 -5.86 -12.23
N ASN A 148 -6.14 -6.35 -11.01
CA ASN A 148 -6.10 -7.79 -10.73
C ASN A 148 -7.43 -8.49 -11.01
N VAL A 149 -8.57 -7.90 -10.63
CA VAL A 149 -9.89 -8.49 -10.91
C VAL A 149 -10.25 -8.49 -12.40
N ARG A 150 -9.61 -7.62 -13.18
CA ARG A 150 -9.69 -7.59 -14.65
C ARG A 150 -8.68 -8.51 -15.33
N MET A 151 -8.03 -9.42 -14.58
CA MET A 151 -7.01 -10.36 -15.06
C MET A 151 -5.72 -9.69 -15.57
N HIS A 152 -5.44 -8.46 -15.15
CA HIS A 152 -4.19 -7.74 -15.44
C HIS A 152 -3.30 -7.71 -14.20
N ILE A 153 -2.62 -8.84 -13.91
CA ILE A 153 -1.89 -9.03 -12.64
C ILE A 153 -0.41 -8.60 -12.74
N VAL A 154 0.21 -8.78 -13.90
CA VAL A 154 1.68 -8.68 -14.06
C VAL A 154 2.16 -7.25 -13.90
N VAL A 155 1.52 -6.29 -14.58
CA VAL A 155 1.98 -4.88 -14.56
C VAL A 155 1.82 -4.23 -13.18
N PRO A 156 0.66 -4.31 -12.50
CA PRO A 156 0.54 -3.74 -11.15
C PRO A 156 1.49 -4.38 -10.14
N ARG A 157 1.71 -5.70 -10.26
CA ARG A 157 2.71 -6.39 -9.44
C ARG A 157 4.13 -5.90 -9.73
N ALA A 158 4.47 -5.64 -11.00
CA ALA A 158 5.75 -5.05 -11.37
C ALA A 158 5.94 -3.64 -10.82
N VAL A 159 4.89 -2.82 -10.83
CA VAL A 159 4.94 -1.49 -10.19
C VAL A 159 5.26 -1.61 -8.71
N ARG A 160 4.54 -2.48 -7.99
CA ARG A 160 4.76 -2.67 -6.55
C ARG A 160 6.12 -3.26 -6.22
N GLU A 161 6.56 -4.31 -6.93
CA GLU A 161 7.77 -5.06 -6.58
C GLU A 161 9.04 -4.47 -7.19
N LEU A 162 8.98 -3.82 -8.35
CA LEU A 162 10.15 -3.26 -9.01
C LEU A 162 10.18 -1.74 -8.95
N ILE A 163 9.15 -1.03 -9.42
CA ILE A 163 9.19 0.44 -9.49
C ILE A 163 9.31 1.02 -8.08
N THR A 164 8.52 0.56 -7.12
CA THR A 164 8.62 1.05 -5.75
C THR A 164 9.98 0.73 -5.13
N ARG A 165 10.50 -0.49 -5.29
CA ARG A 165 11.79 -0.86 -4.69
C ARG A 165 12.98 -0.17 -5.35
N ILE A 166 12.97 -0.03 -6.68
CA ILE A 166 14.00 0.74 -7.40
C ILE A 166 13.91 2.22 -7.03
N GLY A 167 12.69 2.77 -6.93
CA GLY A 167 12.48 4.14 -6.47
C GLY A 167 13.05 4.38 -5.08
N LEU A 168 12.78 3.49 -4.13
CA LEU A 168 13.35 3.54 -2.79
C LEU A 168 14.88 3.44 -2.82
N LEU A 169 15.45 2.51 -3.61
CA LEU A 169 16.90 2.38 -3.78
C LEU A 169 17.50 3.70 -4.28
N VAL A 170 16.91 4.32 -5.28
CA VAL A 170 17.39 5.60 -5.83
C VAL A 170 17.33 6.70 -4.76
N VAL A 171 16.24 6.80 -4.01
CA VAL A 171 16.11 7.79 -2.92
C VAL A 171 17.17 7.58 -1.84
N TYR A 172 17.41 6.33 -1.42
CA TYR A 172 18.46 6.02 -0.45
C TYR A 172 19.86 6.36 -0.98
N LEU A 173 20.14 6.09 -2.26
CA LEU A 173 21.42 6.46 -2.88
C LEU A 173 21.59 7.97 -3.00
N LEU A 174 20.55 8.72 -3.42
CA LEU A 174 20.62 10.18 -3.48
C LEU A 174 20.87 10.79 -2.10
N TYR A 175 20.27 10.22 -1.06
CA TYR A 175 20.52 10.63 0.31
C TYR A 175 21.95 10.26 0.77
N ALA A 176 22.41 9.04 0.47
CA ALA A 176 23.76 8.57 0.77
C ALA A 176 24.86 9.41 0.12
N PHE A 177 24.61 9.97 -1.07
CA PHE A 177 25.52 10.89 -1.76
C PHE A 177 25.32 12.36 -1.35
N GLU A 178 24.61 12.63 -0.25
CA GLU A 178 24.35 13.99 0.27
C GLU A 178 23.64 14.92 -0.73
N CYS A 179 23.00 14.36 -1.76
CA CYS A 179 22.20 15.14 -2.73
C CYS A 179 20.88 15.62 -2.13
N LEU A 180 20.43 15.01 -1.03
CA LEU A 180 19.17 15.33 -0.35
C LEU A 180 19.43 15.63 1.12
N THR A 181 18.75 16.66 1.64
CA THR A 181 18.60 16.87 3.07
C THR A 181 17.60 15.85 3.65
N ILE A 182 17.53 15.70 4.97
CA ILE A 182 16.56 14.79 5.60
C ILE A 182 15.11 15.12 5.23
N ASN A 183 14.76 16.42 5.11
CA ASN A 183 13.46 16.85 4.61
C ASN A 183 13.23 16.39 3.18
N GLY A 184 14.23 16.58 2.31
CA GLY A 184 14.20 16.12 0.91
C GLY A 184 14.06 14.60 0.82
N PHE A 185 14.72 13.86 1.69
CA PHE A 185 14.64 12.40 1.80
C PHE A 185 13.21 11.93 2.11
N VAL A 186 12.57 12.49 3.14
CA VAL A 186 11.19 12.11 3.51
C VAL A 186 10.18 12.46 2.41
N VAL A 187 10.33 13.64 1.79
CA VAL A 187 9.50 14.03 0.63
C VAL A 187 9.72 13.11 -0.56
N ALA A 188 10.97 12.73 -0.84
CA ALA A 188 11.29 11.81 -1.93
C ALA A 188 10.73 10.41 -1.68
N LEU A 189 10.72 9.92 -0.43
CA LEU A 189 10.02 8.67 -0.06
C LEU A 189 8.53 8.73 -0.41
N CYS A 190 7.83 9.82 -0.07
CA CYS A 190 6.45 10.04 -0.49
C CYS A 190 6.31 10.04 -2.01
N GLY A 191 7.26 10.68 -2.71
CA GLY A 191 7.30 10.78 -4.17
C GLY A 191 7.37 9.42 -4.86
N VAL A 192 8.11 8.45 -4.30
CA VAL A 192 8.17 7.08 -4.83
C VAL A 192 6.78 6.43 -4.86
N TYR A 193 6.02 6.56 -3.77
CA TYR A 193 4.66 6.00 -3.71
C TYR A 193 3.68 6.76 -4.62
N ALA A 194 3.86 8.09 -4.76
CA ALA A 194 3.10 8.88 -5.72
C ALA A 194 3.33 8.41 -7.16
N VAL A 195 4.59 8.18 -7.57
CA VAL A 195 4.93 7.64 -8.89
C VAL A 195 4.33 6.24 -9.08
N ALA A 196 4.45 5.36 -8.10
CA ALA A 196 3.86 4.02 -8.16
C ALA A 196 2.33 4.06 -8.31
N MET A 197 1.65 4.94 -7.57
CA MET A 197 0.21 5.18 -7.71
C MET A 197 -0.13 5.66 -9.13
N LEU A 198 0.59 6.67 -9.64
CA LEU A 198 0.36 7.23 -10.97
C LEU A 198 0.61 6.20 -12.08
N CYS A 199 1.62 5.34 -11.95
CA CYS A 199 1.87 4.24 -12.89
C CYS A 199 0.70 3.25 -12.92
N ASN A 200 0.18 2.82 -11.76
CA ASN A 200 -0.96 1.92 -11.69
C ASN A 200 -2.23 2.58 -12.21
N MET A 201 -2.45 3.85 -11.89
CA MET A 201 -3.57 4.64 -12.39
C MET A 201 -3.51 4.76 -13.92
N GLY A 202 -2.37 5.20 -14.47
CA GLY A 202 -2.18 5.35 -15.92
C GLY A 202 -2.36 4.02 -16.65
N TYR A 203 -1.82 2.93 -16.11
CA TYR A 203 -2.02 1.59 -16.68
C TYR A 203 -3.51 1.21 -16.69
N LEU A 204 -4.20 1.39 -15.57
CA LEU A 204 -5.62 1.03 -15.46
C LEU A 204 -6.48 1.85 -16.44
N PHE A 205 -6.22 3.16 -16.57
CA PHE A 205 -6.91 4.00 -17.55
C PHE A 205 -6.58 3.62 -19.01
N SER A 206 -5.37 3.15 -19.30
CA SER A 206 -5.00 2.70 -20.64
C SER A 206 -5.74 1.43 -21.10
N LEU A 207 -6.31 0.67 -20.16
CA LEU A 207 -7.13 -0.50 -20.47
C LEU A 207 -8.52 -0.11 -21.05
N GLY A 208 -8.98 1.12 -20.86
CA GLY A 208 -10.23 1.64 -21.43
C GLY A 208 -11.51 1.01 -20.87
N GLU A 209 -11.42 0.19 -19.83
CA GLU A 209 -12.55 -0.57 -19.26
C GLU A 209 -13.09 0.09 -17.96
N ILE A 210 -13.17 1.43 -17.92
CA ILE A 210 -13.46 2.13 -16.67
C ILE A 210 -14.66 3.07 -16.86
N ALA A 211 -15.76 2.78 -16.14
CA ALA A 211 -16.87 3.68 -16.00
C ALA A 211 -16.70 4.53 -14.72
N LEU A 212 -16.46 5.85 -14.90
CA LEU A 212 -16.37 6.81 -13.78
C LEU A 212 -17.75 7.32 -13.33
N ARG A 213 -18.83 6.91 -13.98
CA ARG A 213 -20.19 7.37 -13.67
C ARG A 213 -20.91 6.31 -12.84
N PRO A 214 -21.46 6.68 -11.66
CA PRO A 214 -22.25 5.75 -10.86
C PRO A 214 -23.59 5.46 -11.55
N ASP A 215 -23.95 4.18 -11.63
CA ASP A 215 -25.29 3.74 -12.07
C ASP A 215 -26.21 3.67 -10.83
N TRP A 216 -26.94 4.77 -10.60
CA TRP A 216 -27.87 4.88 -9.48
C TRP A 216 -29.09 3.97 -9.63
N GLU A 217 -29.48 3.64 -10.86
CA GLU A 217 -30.61 2.78 -11.13
C GLU A 217 -30.29 1.33 -10.74
N PHE A 218 -29.12 0.85 -11.13
CA PHE A 218 -28.61 -0.46 -10.71
C PHE A 218 -28.55 -0.59 -9.18
N LEU A 219 -28.02 0.42 -8.50
CA LEU A 219 -27.92 0.42 -7.03
C LEU A 219 -29.30 0.37 -6.37
N ARG A 220 -30.26 1.15 -6.86
CA ARG A 220 -31.64 1.18 -6.31
C ARG A 220 -32.37 -0.15 -6.49
N ASN A 221 -32.14 -0.82 -7.60
CA ASN A 221 -32.77 -2.09 -7.92
C ASN A 221 -32.13 -3.28 -7.20
N ASN A 222 -30.86 -3.17 -6.78
CA ASN A 222 -30.10 -4.25 -6.14
C ASN A 222 -29.78 -3.97 -4.65
N ARG A 223 -30.74 -3.50 -3.88
CA ARG A 223 -30.58 -3.13 -2.46
C ARG A 223 -30.04 -4.29 -1.59
N LEU A 224 -30.40 -5.53 -1.90
CA LEU A 224 -29.91 -6.70 -1.18
C LEU A 224 -28.41 -6.90 -1.39
N LEU A 225 -27.94 -6.75 -2.62
CA LEU A 225 -26.52 -6.84 -2.98
C LEU A 225 -25.70 -5.76 -2.25
N ILE A 226 -26.22 -4.52 -2.21
CA ILE A 226 -25.56 -3.42 -1.49
C ILE A 226 -25.47 -3.71 0.00
N ARG A 227 -26.56 -4.20 0.61
CA ARG A 227 -26.57 -4.57 2.02
C ARG A 227 -25.54 -5.68 2.32
N GLN A 228 -25.46 -6.68 1.47
CA GLN A 228 -24.44 -7.74 1.58
C GLN A 228 -23.03 -7.18 1.42
N TYR A 229 -22.81 -6.27 0.48
CA TYR A 229 -21.54 -5.58 0.30
C TYR A 229 -21.12 -4.82 1.57
N LEU A 230 -21.99 -3.99 2.13
CA LEU A 230 -21.71 -3.20 3.33
C LEU A 230 -21.43 -4.07 4.56
N LEU A 231 -22.24 -5.11 4.79
CA LEU A 231 -22.01 -6.04 5.89
C LEU A 231 -20.68 -6.79 5.75
N TYR A 232 -20.38 -7.26 4.54
CA TYR A 232 -19.12 -7.97 4.26
C TYR A 232 -17.92 -7.04 4.45
N THR A 233 -17.99 -5.83 3.94
CA THR A 233 -16.95 -4.81 4.09
C THR A 233 -16.71 -4.46 5.57
N GLY A 234 -17.77 -4.37 6.39
CA GLY A 234 -17.66 -4.13 7.82
C GLY A 234 -16.96 -5.28 8.57
N PHE A 235 -17.25 -6.55 8.22
CA PHE A 235 -16.54 -7.70 8.81
C PHE A 235 -15.07 -7.74 8.38
N LEU A 236 -14.78 -7.39 7.14
CA LEU A 236 -13.41 -7.37 6.62
C LEU A 236 -12.55 -6.27 7.23
N LEU A 237 -13.15 -5.18 7.69
CA LEU A 237 -12.43 -4.13 8.40
C LEU A 237 -11.73 -4.70 9.65
N ILE A 238 -12.41 -5.52 10.45
CA ILE A 238 -11.85 -6.14 11.65
C ILE A 238 -10.67 -7.05 11.28
N SER A 239 -10.83 -7.87 10.23
CA SER A 239 -9.77 -8.77 9.75
C SER A 239 -8.59 -7.99 9.19
N ALA A 240 -8.82 -6.91 8.43
CA ALA A 240 -7.78 -6.07 7.86
C ALA A 240 -6.94 -5.38 8.97
N VAL A 241 -7.62 -4.83 9.98
CA VAL A 241 -6.96 -4.24 11.15
C VAL A 241 -6.07 -5.26 11.84
N ALA A 242 -6.58 -6.45 12.16
CA ALA A 242 -5.82 -7.49 12.83
C ALA A 242 -4.59 -7.93 12.02
N SER A 243 -4.72 -8.07 10.71
CA SER A 243 -3.62 -8.52 9.83
C SER A 243 -2.49 -7.50 9.69
N VAL A 244 -2.79 -6.20 9.82
CA VAL A 244 -1.79 -5.12 9.73
C VAL A 244 -1.20 -4.79 11.09
N LEU A 245 -2.01 -4.83 12.17
CA LEU A 245 -1.53 -4.54 13.52
C LEU A 245 -0.42 -5.50 13.95
N ALA A 246 -0.59 -6.80 13.75
CA ALA A 246 0.36 -7.80 14.24
C ALA A 246 1.83 -7.55 13.78
N PRO A 247 2.13 -7.30 12.50
CA PRO A 247 3.50 -7.04 12.06
C PRO A 247 4.01 -5.63 12.39
N THR A 248 3.13 -4.63 12.55
CA THR A 248 3.55 -3.22 12.75
C THR A 248 3.67 -2.82 14.21
N LEU A 249 2.92 -3.46 15.13
CA LEU A 249 2.97 -3.14 16.56
C LEU A 249 4.38 -3.18 17.14
N SER A 250 5.17 -4.19 16.77
CA SER A 250 6.56 -4.31 17.27
C SER A 250 7.41 -3.10 16.90
N SER A 251 7.28 -2.60 15.65
CA SER A 251 8.00 -1.40 15.21
C SER A 251 7.59 -0.16 16.02
N PHE A 252 6.29 0.01 16.29
CA PHE A 252 5.79 1.15 17.06
C PHE A 252 6.24 1.12 18.51
N PHE A 253 6.15 -0.03 19.18
CA PHE A 253 6.61 -0.15 20.56
C PHE A 253 8.13 0.07 20.68
N ILE A 254 8.93 -0.48 19.78
CA ILE A 254 10.37 -0.25 19.75
C ILE A 254 10.66 1.24 19.53
N THR A 255 9.97 1.89 18.60
CA THR A 255 10.16 3.32 18.32
C THR A 255 9.80 4.18 19.53
N ALA A 256 8.70 3.87 20.22
CA ALA A 256 8.24 4.65 21.35
C ALA A 256 9.13 4.46 22.60
N GLU A 257 9.53 3.23 22.91
CA GLU A 257 10.22 2.90 24.16
C GLU A 257 11.75 2.92 24.04
N MET A 258 12.29 2.57 22.87
CA MET A 258 13.74 2.41 22.66
C MET A 258 14.31 3.44 21.68
N GLY A 259 13.50 4.03 20.82
CA GLY A 259 13.90 5.04 19.85
C GLY A 259 14.17 4.50 18.43
N LEU A 260 14.35 5.44 17.49
CA LEU A 260 14.51 5.14 16.06
C LEU A 260 15.74 4.28 15.74
N ASN A 261 16.83 4.39 16.49
CA ASN A 261 18.02 3.58 16.28
C ASN A 261 17.72 2.08 16.40
N TYR A 262 16.98 1.69 17.43
CA TYR A 262 16.60 0.28 17.63
C TYR A 262 15.57 -0.18 16.61
N THR A 263 14.70 0.73 16.17
CA THR A 263 13.74 0.46 15.07
C THR A 263 14.49 0.17 13.76
N GLY A 264 15.56 0.90 13.47
CA GLY A 264 16.40 0.66 12.30
C GLY A 264 17.06 -0.72 12.33
N ILE A 265 17.66 -1.10 13.48
CA ILE A 265 18.24 -2.43 13.67
C ILE A 265 17.18 -3.53 13.52
N PHE A 266 16.01 -3.33 14.14
CA PHE A 266 14.87 -4.26 14.03
C PHE A 266 14.37 -4.39 12.59
N ALA A 267 14.36 -3.31 11.82
CA ALA A 267 13.95 -3.31 10.40
C ALA A 267 14.87 -4.23 9.57
N ILE A 268 16.19 -4.13 9.76
CA ILE A 268 17.16 -4.99 9.06
C ILE A 268 16.96 -6.45 9.47
N ALA A 269 16.84 -6.73 10.76
CA ALA A 269 16.63 -8.10 11.28
C ALA A 269 15.33 -8.70 10.74
N THR A 270 14.24 -7.92 10.71
CA THR A 270 12.96 -8.34 10.15
C THR A 270 13.07 -8.61 8.64
N TYR A 271 13.84 -7.80 7.91
CA TYR A 271 14.07 -8.03 6.48
C TYR A 271 14.76 -9.36 6.23
N ILE A 272 15.79 -9.73 7.03
CA ILE A 272 16.47 -11.03 6.95
C ILE A 272 15.46 -12.18 7.19
N ALA A 273 14.62 -12.05 8.23
CA ALA A 273 13.61 -13.06 8.56
C ALA A 273 12.58 -13.23 7.44
N VAL A 274 12.14 -12.14 6.83
CA VAL A 274 11.19 -12.16 5.69
C VAL A 274 11.80 -12.85 4.48
N MET A 275 13.10 -12.68 4.21
CA MET A 275 13.78 -13.37 3.10
C MET A 275 13.65 -14.88 3.18
N VAL A 276 13.76 -15.45 4.36
CA VAL A 276 13.62 -16.91 4.58
C VAL A 276 12.20 -17.37 4.24
N SER A 277 11.19 -16.50 4.35
CA SER A 277 9.79 -16.84 4.06
C SER A 277 9.40 -16.69 2.57
N ILE A 278 10.26 -16.13 1.71
CA ILE A 278 9.94 -15.85 0.31
C ILE A 278 9.61 -17.11 -0.50
N PRO A 279 10.38 -18.22 -0.42
CA PRO A 279 10.06 -19.43 -1.14
C PRO A 279 8.63 -19.95 -0.84
N TYR A 280 8.22 -19.85 0.42
CA TYR A 280 6.86 -20.22 0.84
C TYR A 280 5.80 -19.31 0.21
N ARG A 281 6.00 -18.00 0.25
CA ARG A 281 5.04 -17.01 -0.31
C ARG A 281 4.93 -17.05 -1.83
N SER A 282 5.93 -17.57 -2.54
CA SER A 282 5.88 -17.71 -3.99
C SER A 282 5.06 -18.90 -4.47
N MET A 283 4.75 -19.86 -3.57
CA MET A 283 3.99 -21.09 -3.87
C MET A 283 2.50 -20.95 -3.52
N THR A 284 2.11 -19.92 -2.77
CA THR A 284 0.73 -19.59 -2.41
C THR A 284 0.19 -18.43 -3.24
#